data_6d77105b0b1ed0dd440d1dbdffd4bbcc
#
_entry.id   6d77105b0b1ed0dd440d1dbdffd4bbcc
#
_cell.length_a   1.000
_cell.length_b   1.000
_cell.length_c   1.000
_cell.angle_alpha   90.00
_cell.angle_beta   90.00
_cell.angle_gamma   90.00
#
_symmetry.space_group_name_H-M   'P 1'
#
loop_
_entity.id
_entity.type
_entity.pdbx_description
1 polymer ?
#
loop_
_entity_poly.entity_id
_entity_poly.type
_entity_poly.pdbx_seq_one_letter_code
_entity_poly.pdbx_strand_id
1 'polypeptide(L)'
;MGRIGIELGIRSPLSAVEKAAIIADRQMLDYYFIPETHPKFMGVNAFEALTNIIPKIGHVILGTAIVNVFSRTRNNLLQNTSKVYNDTQKKFVLGLGTSAPVIIENMYKMRFEKPLSRIKEYTKYIKSKYDGPIYWSAVGDKMTMLSAEYADGVIFFLKPESEVKRCIRILRNKLRSAGKNYNTFEIISILPLCINDSEKKGRNSLRMTIANYVGANEFYSRPLERAGFVNEVKIIRKNFLTYGLTAAAAKVTDRMIEVLGVFGDPAKCVTGINEFSERTGLKTVVAGFDLPRQEYNKEFLKNIEKFSSGF
;
A
#
# COMPACT_ATOMS: atom_id res chain seq x y z
N MET A 1 7.12 16.55 12.68
CA MET A 1 6.92 15.12 12.45
C MET A 1 6.11 14.93 11.18
N GLY A 2 6.40 13.95 10.34
CA GLY A 2 5.58 13.64 9.17
C GLY A 2 4.24 13.01 9.58
N ARG A 3 3.33 12.84 8.63
CA ARG A 3 2.07 12.13 8.83
C ARG A 3 2.32 10.62 8.82
N ILE A 4 1.69 9.91 9.73
CA ILE A 4 1.85 8.48 9.91
C ILE A 4 0.51 7.77 9.73
N GLY A 5 0.56 6.64 9.07
CA GLY A 5 -0.59 5.76 8.93
C GLY A 5 -0.21 4.29 9.11
N ILE A 6 -1.23 3.46 9.19
CA ILE A 6 -1.07 2.01 9.11
C ILE A 6 -1.98 1.41 8.04
N GLU A 7 -1.56 0.27 7.50
CA GLU A 7 -2.34 -0.55 6.58
C GLU A 7 -2.29 -1.99 7.04
N LEU A 8 -3.44 -2.62 7.20
CA LEU A 8 -3.48 -4.07 7.39
C LEU A 8 -3.61 -4.78 6.06
N GLY A 9 -2.69 -5.70 5.82
CA GLY A 9 -2.53 -6.38 4.56
C GLY A 9 -3.70 -7.23 4.10
N ILE A 10 -3.57 -7.68 2.90
CA ILE A 10 -4.61 -8.35 2.10
C ILE A 10 -5.17 -9.66 2.69
N ARG A 11 -4.53 -10.23 3.70
CA ARG A 11 -4.94 -11.49 4.35
C ARG A 11 -5.45 -11.31 5.77
N SER A 12 -5.66 -10.07 6.18
CA SER A 12 -6.14 -9.75 7.52
C SER A 12 -7.61 -10.09 7.69
N PRO A 13 -8.02 -10.80 8.74
CA PRO A 13 -9.43 -11.02 9.02
C PRO A 13 -10.12 -9.70 9.37
N LEU A 14 -11.40 -9.57 9.00
CA LEU A 14 -12.18 -8.34 9.21
C LEU A 14 -12.10 -7.83 10.66
N SER A 15 -12.17 -8.75 11.64
CA SER A 15 -12.06 -8.38 13.06
C SER A 15 -10.71 -7.76 13.46
N ALA A 16 -9.61 -8.14 12.80
CA ALA A 16 -8.31 -7.52 13.03
C ALA A 16 -8.23 -6.15 12.35
N VAL A 17 -8.79 -6.04 11.14
CA VAL A 17 -8.89 -4.76 10.39
C VAL A 17 -9.66 -3.72 11.21
N GLU A 18 -10.82 -4.09 11.77
CA GLU A 18 -11.63 -3.19 12.61
C GLU A 18 -10.88 -2.76 13.89
N LYS A 19 -10.27 -3.71 14.61
CA LYS A 19 -9.53 -3.40 15.84
C LYS A 19 -8.32 -2.53 15.60
N ALA A 20 -7.58 -2.78 14.50
CA ALA A 20 -6.43 -1.95 14.16
C ALA A 20 -6.84 -0.52 13.76
N ALA A 21 -7.98 -0.34 13.09
CA ALA A 21 -8.52 0.98 12.80
C ALA A 21 -8.88 1.76 14.08
N ILE A 22 -9.48 1.09 15.07
CA ILE A 22 -9.77 1.69 16.38
C ILE A 22 -8.49 2.06 17.14
N ILE A 23 -7.45 1.24 17.05
CA ILE A 23 -6.14 1.56 17.62
C ILE A 23 -5.56 2.78 16.93
N ALA A 24 -5.54 2.81 15.60
CA ALA A 24 -5.04 3.94 14.83
C ALA A 24 -5.74 5.27 15.21
N ASP A 25 -7.05 5.23 15.35
CA ASP A 25 -7.88 6.38 15.73
C ASP A 25 -7.56 6.87 17.15
N ARG A 26 -7.49 5.96 18.13
CA ARG A 26 -7.18 6.27 19.53
C ARG A 26 -5.77 6.80 19.73
N GLN A 27 -4.82 6.33 18.93
CA GLN A 27 -3.42 6.76 18.95
C GLN A 27 -3.17 7.99 18.05
N MET A 28 -4.24 8.61 17.55
CA MET A 28 -4.19 9.85 16.76
C MET A 28 -3.34 9.74 15.49
N LEU A 29 -3.24 8.55 14.88
CA LEU A 29 -2.57 8.42 13.59
C LEU A 29 -3.37 9.15 12.49
N ASP A 30 -2.64 9.63 11.48
CA ASP A 30 -3.26 10.40 10.39
C ASP A 30 -4.10 9.54 9.44
N TYR A 31 -3.62 8.32 9.11
CA TYR A 31 -4.24 7.47 8.11
C TYR A 31 -4.43 6.03 8.56
N TYR A 32 -5.55 5.45 8.12
CA TYR A 32 -5.78 4.01 8.14
C TYR A 32 -6.20 3.53 6.75
N PHE A 33 -5.38 2.69 6.11
CA PHE A 33 -5.66 2.17 4.78
C PHE A 33 -6.10 0.71 4.81
N ILE A 34 -7.02 0.36 3.91
CA ILE A 34 -7.54 -1.00 3.72
C ILE A 34 -7.36 -1.40 2.25
N PRO A 35 -6.60 -2.47 1.96
CA PRO A 35 -6.53 -3.02 0.62
C PRO A 35 -7.79 -3.84 0.29
N GLU A 36 -8.26 -3.76 -0.95
CA GLU A 36 -9.29 -4.67 -1.43
C GLU A 36 -8.67 -5.98 -1.89
N THR A 37 -9.20 -7.08 -1.39
CA THR A 37 -8.78 -8.42 -1.78
C THR A 37 -9.92 -9.24 -2.34
N HIS A 38 -9.56 -10.17 -3.22
CA HIS A 38 -10.53 -11.14 -3.74
C HIS A 38 -10.97 -12.10 -2.62
N PRO A 39 -12.28 -12.41 -2.48
CA PRO A 39 -12.80 -13.28 -1.41
C PRO A 39 -12.11 -14.65 -1.30
N LYS A 40 -11.59 -15.20 -2.41
CA LYS A 40 -10.83 -16.48 -2.41
C LYS A 40 -9.55 -16.45 -1.56
N PHE A 41 -9.05 -15.28 -1.17
CA PHE A 41 -7.90 -15.14 -0.26
C PHE A 41 -8.27 -14.84 1.17
N MET A 42 -9.50 -15.15 1.59
CA MET A 42 -10.08 -14.67 2.87
C MET A 42 -10.06 -13.14 2.98
N GLY A 43 -10.08 -12.48 1.84
CA GLY A 43 -9.91 -11.06 1.74
C GLY A 43 -11.13 -10.26 2.15
N VAL A 44 -10.87 -9.05 2.54
CA VAL A 44 -11.87 -8.08 2.97
C VAL A 44 -12.35 -7.29 1.76
N ASN A 45 -13.65 -7.14 1.60
CA ASN A 45 -14.23 -6.11 0.76
C ASN A 45 -13.94 -4.76 1.44
N ALA A 46 -13.12 -3.93 0.81
CA ALA A 46 -12.67 -2.69 1.43
C ALA A 46 -13.83 -1.77 1.86
N PHE A 47 -14.86 -1.62 1.03
CA PHE A 47 -16.00 -0.76 1.37
C PHE A 47 -16.89 -1.32 2.46
N GLU A 48 -17.04 -2.65 2.54
CA GLU A 48 -17.74 -3.30 3.65
C GLU A 48 -17.00 -3.10 4.97
N ALA A 49 -15.69 -3.31 4.97
CA ALA A 49 -14.86 -3.05 6.14
C ALA A 49 -14.93 -1.59 6.59
N LEU A 50 -14.85 -0.65 5.65
CA LEU A 50 -14.99 0.77 5.94
C LEU A 50 -16.34 1.09 6.59
N THR A 51 -17.44 0.55 6.07
CA THR A 51 -18.79 0.75 6.64
C THR A 51 -18.87 0.27 8.09
N ASN A 52 -18.21 -0.84 8.43
CA ASN A 52 -18.19 -1.37 9.80
C ASN A 52 -17.28 -0.56 10.75
N ILE A 53 -16.25 0.12 10.21
CA ILE A 53 -15.28 0.90 10.99
C ILE A 53 -15.82 2.31 11.31
N ILE A 54 -16.45 2.97 10.35
CA ILE A 54 -16.89 4.37 10.45
C ILE A 54 -17.58 4.71 11.76
N PRO A 55 -18.56 3.93 12.30
CA PRO A 55 -19.22 4.26 13.54
C PRO A 55 -18.34 4.19 14.80
N LYS A 56 -17.12 3.66 14.68
CA LYS A 56 -16.23 3.34 15.80
C LYS A 56 -15.04 4.28 15.93
N ILE A 57 -14.88 5.22 14.99
CA ILE A 57 -13.73 6.12 14.88
C ILE A 57 -14.18 7.57 14.67
N GLY A 58 -13.30 8.53 14.94
CA GLY A 58 -13.63 9.96 14.80
C GLY A 58 -12.51 10.83 14.25
N HIS A 59 -11.24 10.39 14.37
CA HIS A 59 -10.06 11.17 14.02
C HIS A 59 -9.42 10.74 12.69
N VAL A 60 -9.06 9.47 12.59
CA VAL A 60 -8.23 8.95 11.51
C VAL A 60 -8.87 9.10 10.12
N ILE A 61 -8.08 9.50 9.13
CA ILE A 61 -8.51 9.53 7.73
C ILE A 61 -8.48 8.09 7.20
N LEU A 62 -9.65 7.59 6.79
CA LEU A 62 -9.77 6.28 6.17
C LEU A 62 -9.38 6.33 4.69
N GLY A 63 -8.85 5.23 4.18
CA GLY A 63 -8.54 5.13 2.76
C GLY A 63 -8.52 3.69 2.26
N THR A 64 -8.53 3.55 0.95
CA THR A 64 -8.24 2.27 0.28
C THR A 64 -6.82 2.26 -0.28
N ALA A 65 -6.10 1.13 -0.12
CA ALA A 65 -4.77 0.98 -0.71
C ALA A 65 -4.54 -0.44 -1.27
N ILE A 66 -5.22 -0.77 -2.31
CA ILE A 66 -6.07 0.02 -3.20
C ILE A 66 -7.33 -0.77 -3.58
N VAL A 67 -8.34 -0.09 -4.10
CA VAL A 67 -9.40 -0.72 -4.88
C VAL A 67 -8.98 -0.74 -6.36
N ASN A 68 -9.17 -1.88 -7.04
CA ASN A 68 -8.77 -1.97 -8.43
C ASN A 68 -9.92 -1.62 -9.39
N VAL A 69 -9.57 -1.03 -10.53
CA VAL A 69 -10.54 -0.57 -11.55
C VAL A 69 -11.12 -1.71 -12.41
N PHE A 70 -10.77 -2.97 -12.14
CA PHE A 70 -11.31 -4.13 -12.86
C PHE A 70 -12.40 -4.84 -12.07
N SER A 71 -12.35 -4.84 -10.74
CA SER A 71 -13.29 -5.58 -9.89
C SER A 71 -14.68 -4.98 -9.81
N ARG A 72 -14.86 -3.72 -10.22
CA ARG A 72 -16.11 -2.97 -10.10
C ARG A 72 -16.41 -2.15 -11.34
N THR A 73 -17.69 -1.88 -11.58
CA THR A 73 -18.08 -0.85 -12.55
C THR A 73 -17.77 0.54 -11.99
N ARG A 74 -17.55 1.52 -12.86
CA ARG A 74 -17.32 2.91 -12.44
C ARG A 74 -18.46 3.51 -11.62
N ASN A 75 -19.72 3.14 -11.93
CA ASN A 75 -20.90 3.57 -11.17
C ASN A 75 -20.90 2.99 -9.75
N ASN A 76 -20.66 1.68 -9.61
CA ASN A 76 -20.57 1.03 -8.31
C ASN A 76 -19.44 1.62 -7.47
N LEU A 77 -18.28 1.86 -8.09
CA LEU A 77 -17.14 2.47 -7.40
C LEU A 77 -17.48 3.89 -6.93
N LEU A 78 -18.11 4.72 -7.78
CA LEU A 78 -18.55 6.06 -7.40
C LEU A 78 -19.55 6.05 -6.25
N GLN A 79 -20.58 5.19 -6.32
CA GLN A 79 -21.60 5.10 -5.26
C GLN A 79 -21.00 4.74 -3.90
N ASN A 80 -20.15 3.69 -3.86
CA ASN A 80 -19.50 3.28 -2.60
C ASN A 80 -18.54 4.37 -2.08
N THR A 81 -17.75 4.98 -2.97
CA THR A 81 -16.83 6.06 -2.63
C THR A 81 -17.55 7.26 -2.04
N SER A 82 -18.62 7.73 -2.70
CA SER A 82 -19.40 8.87 -2.23
C SER A 82 -20.10 8.59 -0.90
N LYS A 83 -20.63 7.37 -0.74
CA LYS A 83 -21.22 6.96 0.55
C LYS A 83 -20.21 7.04 1.68
N VAL A 84 -19.05 6.37 1.55
CA VAL A 84 -18.00 6.37 2.57
C VAL A 84 -17.49 7.78 2.86
N TYR A 85 -17.28 8.59 1.83
CA TYR A 85 -16.82 9.97 1.99
C TYR A 85 -17.78 10.84 2.81
N ASN A 86 -19.08 10.68 2.57
CA ASN A 86 -20.11 11.39 3.32
C ASN A 86 -20.22 10.85 4.77
N ASP A 87 -20.25 9.54 4.93
CA ASP A 87 -20.35 8.88 6.24
C ASP A 87 -19.13 9.20 7.13
N THR A 88 -17.96 9.42 6.57
CA THR A 88 -16.75 9.85 7.28
C THR A 88 -16.62 11.37 7.47
N GLN A 89 -17.65 12.14 7.12
CA GLN A 89 -17.58 13.61 7.14
C GLN A 89 -16.38 14.14 6.34
N LYS A 90 -16.16 13.57 5.14
CA LYS A 90 -15.07 13.89 4.19
C LYS A 90 -13.66 13.45 4.63
N LYS A 91 -13.52 12.62 5.64
CA LYS A 91 -12.24 12.03 6.06
C LYS A 91 -11.98 10.68 5.34
N PHE A 92 -11.99 10.70 4.03
CA PHE A 92 -11.76 9.50 3.21
C PHE A 92 -10.93 9.80 1.97
N VAL A 93 -10.04 8.87 1.64
CA VAL A 93 -9.20 8.87 0.43
C VAL A 93 -9.51 7.65 -0.42
N LEU A 94 -9.90 7.86 -1.67
CA LEU A 94 -10.03 6.77 -2.62
C LEU A 94 -8.66 6.43 -3.23
N GLY A 95 -8.03 5.37 -2.76
CA GLY A 95 -6.84 4.81 -3.41
C GLY A 95 -7.23 3.86 -4.54
N LEU A 96 -6.83 4.19 -5.76
CA LEU A 96 -7.10 3.43 -6.97
C LEU A 96 -5.84 2.77 -7.53
N GLY A 97 -6.02 1.58 -8.11
CA GLY A 97 -4.94 0.88 -8.82
C GLY A 97 -5.47 -0.02 -9.92
N THR A 98 -4.54 -0.64 -10.63
CA THR A 98 -4.87 -1.57 -11.71
C THR A 98 -4.74 -3.04 -11.31
N SER A 99 -4.22 -3.31 -10.12
CA SER A 99 -3.82 -4.66 -9.69
C SER A 99 -2.76 -5.27 -10.62
N ALA A 100 -2.64 -6.58 -10.67
CA ALA A 100 -1.70 -7.33 -11.51
C ALA A 100 -2.44 -8.25 -12.48
N PRO A 101 -1.86 -8.57 -13.67
CA PRO A 101 -2.48 -9.47 -14.64
C PRO A 101 -2.92 -10.79 -14.00
N VAL A 102 -2.03 -11.42 -13.24
CA VAL A 102 -2.29 -12.71 -12.57
C VAL A 102 -3.52 -12.66 -11.64
N ILE A 103 -3.76 -11.55 -10.98
CA ILE A 103 -4.94 -11.36 -10.11
C ILE A 103 -6.19 -11.16 -10.95
N ILE A 104 -6.14 -10.25 -11.92
CA ILE A 104 -7.30 -9.91 -12.74
C ILE A 104 -7.74 -11.08 -13.61
N GLU A 105 -6.80 -11.77 -14.26
CA GLU A 105 -7.11 -12.85 -15.18
C GLU A 105 -7.47 -14.16 -14.46
N ASN A 106 -6.72 -14.52 -13.42
CA ASN A 106 -6.93 -15.80 -12.74
C ASN A 106 -8.06 -15.76 -11.71
N MET A 107 -8.31 -14.61 -11.05
CA MET A 107 -9.27 -14.52 -9.96
C MET A 107 -10.57 -13.86 -10.36
N TYR A 108 -10.46 -12.71 -11.04
CA TYR A 108 -11.66 -12.00 -11.51
C TYR A 108 -12.16 -12.51 -12.86
N LYS A 109 -11.38 -13.39 -13.56
CA LYS A 109 -11.71 -13.93 -14.88
C LYS A 109 -11.96 -12.84 -15.93
N MET A 110 -11.25 -11.72 -15.80
CA MET A 110 -11.32 -10.58 -16.71
C MET A 110 -10.00 -10.43 -17.47
N ARG A 111 -10.02 -9.88 -18.66
CA ARG A 111 -8.80 -9.56 -19.41
C ARG A 111 -8.11 -8.33 -18.82
N PHE A 112 -6.80 -8.43 -18.60
CA PHE A 112 -5.98 -7.31 -18.15
C PHE A 112 -5.55 -6.44 -19.33
N GLU A 113 -6.50 -5.71 -19.90
CA GLU A 113 -6.28 -4.90 -21.08
C GLU A 113 -6.33 -3.40 -20.77
N LYS A 114 -5.42 -2.64 -21.43
CA LYS A 114 -5.36 -1.17 -21.37
C LYS A 114 -5.46 -0.59 -19.94
N PRO A 115 -4.70 -1.10 -18.93
CA PRO A 115 -4.88 -0.71 -17.54
C PRO A 115 -4.72 0.79 -17.30
N LEU A 116 -3.80 1.45 -18.00
CA LEU A 116 -3.61 2.90 -17.89
C LEU A 116 -4.77 3.71 -18.46
N SER A 117 -5.36 3.26 -19.56
CA SER A 117 -6.54 3.92 -20.13
C SER A 117 -7.75 3.76 -19.22
N ARG A 118 -7.91 2.55 -18.65
CA ARG A 118 -9.02 2.23 -17.77
C ARG A 118 -8.98 3.04 -16.48
N ILE A 119 -7.83 3.14 -15.80
CA ILE A 119 -7.74 3.94 -14.58
C ILE A 119 -7.95 5.44 -14.86
N LYS A 120 -7.48 5.96 -15.98
CA LYS A 120 -7.76 7.35 -16.39
C LYS A 120 -9.27 7.59 -16.58
N GLU A 121 -9.95 6.69 -17.31
CA GLU A 121 -11.39 6.79 -17.55
C GLU A 121 -12.17 6.76 -16.23
N TYR A 122 -11.85 5.83 -15.34
CA TYR A 122 -12.48 5.72 -14.03
C TYR A 122 -12.26 6.98 -13.19
N THR A 123 -11.03 7.47 -13.14
CA THR A 123 -10.70 8.69 -12.39
C THR A 123 -11.45 9.91 -12.91
N LYS A 124 -11.46 10.12 -14.22
CA LYS A 124 -12.23 11.23 -14.84
C LYS A 124 -13.72 11.15 -14.51
N TYR A 125 -14.29 9.94 -14.64
CA TYR A 125 -15.71 9.73 -14.35
C TYR A 125 -16.04 9.99 -12.88
N ILE A 126 -15.21 9.50 -11.96
CA ILE A 126 -15.42 9.71 -10.51
C ILE A 126 -15.25 11.19 -10.18
N LYS A 127 -14.18 11.85 -10.61
CA LYS A 127 -13.93 13.28 -10.35
C LYS A 127 -15.02 14.20 -10.93
N SER A 128 -15.77 13.80 -11.92
CA SER A 128 -16.89 14.61 -12.42
C SER A 128 -18.08 14.70 -11.46
N LYS A 129 -18.10 13.90 -10.37
CA LYS A 129 -19.23 13.75 -9.45
C LYS A 129 -18.82 13.55 -7.98
N TYR A 130 -17.53 13.63 -7.69
CA TYR A 130 -16.94 13.38 -6.38
C TYR A 130 -15.83 14.37 -6.09
N ASP A 131 -15.93 15.08 -4.97
CA ASP A 131 -15.03 16.17 -4.60
C ASP A 131 -13.85 15.71 -3.72
N GLY A 132 -13.88 14.47 -3.23
CA GLY A 132 -12.84 13.96 -2.35
C GLY A 132 -11.55 13.55 -3.09
N PRO A 133 -10.46 13.31 -2.35
CA PRO A 133 -9.17 12.99 -2.93
C PRO A 133 -9.12 11.58 -3.52
N ILE A 134 -8.47 11.47 -4.68
CA ILE A 134 -8.19 10.21 -5.37
C ILE A 134 -6.68 10.05 -5.51
N TYR A 135 -6.11 9.00 -4.90
CA TYR A 135 -4.70 8.68 -5.01
C TYR A 135 -4.49 7.44 -5.89
N TRP A 136 -3.44 7.42 -6.69
CA TRP A 136 -3.13 6.28 -7.54
C TRP A 136 -1.97 5.46 -6.98
N SER A 137 -2.13 4.15 -6.93
CA SER A 137 -1.00 3.26 -6.69
C SER A 137 -0.08 3.24 -7.92
N ALA A 138 1.22 3.46 -7.72
CA ALA A 138 2.19 3.53 -8.79
C ALA A 138 3.45 2.70 -8.52
N VAL A 139 3.57 1.57 -9.19
CA VAL A 139 4.80 0.76 -9.16
C VAL A 139 5.80 1.29 -10.21
N GLY A 140 5.37 1.45 -11.46
CA GLY A 140 6.21 1.87 -12.58
C GLY A 140 6.13 3.37 -12.92
N ASP A 141 7.07 3.83 -13.75
CA ASP A 141 7.24 5.24 -14.09
C ASP A 141 6.04 5.84 -14.83
N LYS A 142 5.45 5.08 -15.77
CA LYS A 142 4.28 5.57 -16.52
C LYS A 142 3.11 5.90 -15.59
N MET A 143 2.84 5.02 -14.61
CA MET A 143 1.78 5.26 -13.63
C MET A 143 2.13 6.45 -12.73
N THR A 144 3.39 6.55 -12.28
CA THR A 144 3.88 7.69 -11.48
C THR A 144 3.71 9.02 -12.24
N MET A 145 4.07 9.10 -13.52
CA MET A 145 3.91 10.31 -14.32
C MET A 145 2.44 10.68 -14.52
N LEU A 146 1.60 9.68 -14.81
CA LEU A 146 0.18 9.91 -15.04
C LEU A 146 -0.59 10.26 -13.77
N SER A 147 -0.16 9.77 -12.60
CA SER A 147 -0.77 10.18 -11.33
C SER A 147 -0.67 11.68 -11.11
N ALA A 148 0.44 12.32 -11.46
CA ALA A 148 0.59 13.77 -11.38
C ALA A 148 -0.45 14.54 -12.23
N GLU A 149 -0.89 13.96 -13.35
CA GLU A 149 -1.88 14.59 -14.23
C GLU A 149 -3.32 14.37 -13.76
N TYR A 150 -3.66 13.13 -13.38
CA TYR A 150 -5.03 12.68 -13.16
C TYR A 150 -5.45 12.57 -11.69
N ALA A 151 -4.51 12.33 -10.79
CA ALA A 151 -4.79 12.09 -9.37
C ALA A 151 -4.50 13.31 -8.48
N ASP A 152 -4.82 13.19 -7.20
CA ASP A 152 -4.53 14.16 -6.16
C ASP A 152 -3.34 13.71 -5.28
N GLY A 153 -2.91 12.47 -5.48
CA GLY A 153 -1.76 11.88 -4.81
C GLY A 153 -1.35 10.55 -5.41
N VAL A 154 -0.27 10.01 -4.88
CA VAL A 154 0.29 8.72 -5.28
C VAL A 154 0.62 7.86 -4.06
N ILE A 155 0.38 6.56 -4.17
CA ILE A 155 0.72 5.56 -3.17
C ILE A 155 1.80 4.65 -3.76
N PHE A 156 2.96 4.62 -3.13
CA PHE A 156 4.03 3.67 -3.41
C PHE A 156 3.96 2.50 -2.45
N PHE A 157 4.33 1.32 -2.92
CA PHE A 157 4.49 0.13 -2.11
C PHE A 157 5.73 -0.64 -2.54
N LEU A 158 6.46 -1.22 -1.60
CA LEU A 158 7.65 -2.05 -1.81
C LEU A 158 8.66 -1.36 -2.75
N LYS A 159 8.92 -0.08 -2.50
CA LYS A 159 9.79 0.74 -3.34
C LYS A 159 11.04 1.15 -2.56
N PRO A 160 12.25 0.85 -3.07
CA PRO A 160 13.50 1.27 -2.43
C PRO A 160 13.57 2.79 -2.26
N GLU A 161 14.26 3.24 -1.23
CA GLU A 161 14.46 4.67 -0.94
C GLU A 161 14.99 5.47 -2.14
N SER A 162 15.97 4.94 -2.86
CA SER A 162 16.53 5.55 -4.07
C SER A 162 15.49 5.77 -5.16
N GLU A 163 14.58 4.80 -5.32
CA GLU A 163 13.49 4.86 -6.29
C GLU A 163 12.36 5.80 -5.82
N VAL A 164 12.08 5.87 -4.52
CA VAL A 164 11.16 6.88 -3.95
C VAL A 164 11.67 8.28 -4.26
N LYS A 165 12.95 8.58 -3.96
CA LYS A 165 13.59 9.86 -4.27
C LYS A 165 13.55 10.18 -5.77
N ARG A 166 13.78 9.17 -6.61
CA ARG A 166 13.70 9.33 -8.08
C ARG A 166 12.26 9.65 -8.52
N CYS A 167 11.28 8.94 -7.99
CA CYS A 167 9.86 9.19 -8.30
C CYS A 167 9.40 10.57 -7.83
N ILE A 168 9.84 11.05 -6.68
CA ILE A 168 9.57 12.42 -6.21
C ILE A 168 10.08 13.46 -7.21
N ARG A 169 11.28 13.27 -7.77
CA ARG A 169 11.80 14.18 -8.81
C ARG A 169 10.94 14.17 -10.08
N ILE A 170 10.51 12.98 -10.52
CA ILE A 170 9.59 12.84 -11.66
C ILE A 170 8.29 13.57 -11.39
N LEU A 171 7.69 13.38 -10.21
CA LEU A 171 6.43 14.00 -9.82
C LEU A 171 6.54 15.52 -9.77
N ARG A 172 7.61 16.06 -9.16
CA ARG A 172 7.83 17.53 -9.12
C ARG A 172 7.86 18.15 -10.51
N ASN A 173 8.57 17.51 -11.44
CA ASN A 173 8.66 18.00 -12.82
C ASN A 173 7.30 17.91 -13.55
N LYS A 174 6.59 16.79 -13.38
CA LYS A 174 5.29 16.57 -14.04
C LYS A 174 4.18 17.47 -13.48
N LEU A 175 4.12 17.66 -12.18
CA LEU A 175 3.18 18.58 -11.54
C LEU A 175 3.41 20.01 -11.99
N ARG A 176 4.68 20.45 -12.03
CA ARG A 176 5.04 21.77 -12.58
C ARG A 176 4.57 21.93 -14.03
N SER A 177 4.83 20.93 -14.90
CA SER A 177 4.39 20.95 -16.29
C SER A 177 2.87 20.95 -16.44
N ALA A 178 2.13 20.38 -15.48
CA ALA A 178 0.68 20.34 -15.45
C ALA A 178 0.03 21.57 -14.74
N GLY A 179 0.83 22.55 -14.30
CA GLY A 179 0.35 23.70 -13.55
C GLY A 179 -0.21 23.39 -12.16
N LYS A 180 0.14 22.21 -11.61
CA LYS A 180 -0.33 21.76 -10.30
C LYS A 180 0.69 22.07 -9.19
N ASN A 181 0.18 22.41 -8.00
CA ASN A 181 1.02 22.66 -6.85
C ASN A 181 1.52 21.35 -6.24
N TYR A 182 2.85 21.19 -6.17
CA TYR A 182 3.50 20.03 -5.54
C TYR A 182 3.12 19.89 -4.05
N ASN A 183 2.91 20.99 -3.32
CA ASN A 183 2.63 20.95 -1.89
C ASN A 183 1.22 20.43 -1.55
N THR A 184 0.30 20.44 -2.50
CA THR A 184 -1.06 19.89 -2.35
C THR A 184 -1.20 18.48 -2.92
N PHE A 185 -0.17 17.97 -3.61
CA PHE A 185 -0.14 16.61 -4.13
C PHE A 185 0.44 15.65 -3.10
N GLU A 186 -0.36 14.70 -2.65
CA GLU A 186 0.07 13.76 -1.62
C GLU A 186 0.96 12.65 -2.18
N ILE A 187 2.07 12.38 -1.47
CA ILE A 187 2.97 11.26 -1.81
C ILE A 187 3.09 10.37 -0.59
N ILE A 188 2.55 9.16 -0.69
CA ILE A 188 2.55 8.16 0.36
C ILE A 188 3.46 7.00 -0.04
N SER A 189 4.24 6.50 0.90
CA SER A 189 4.90 5.20 0.76
C SER A 189 4.39 4.26 1.84
N ILE A 190 3.83 3.13 1.42
CA ILE A 190 3.52 2.02 2.31
C ILE A 190 4.79 1.19 2.42
N LEU A 191 5.37 1.15 3.62
CA LEU A 191 6.61 0.44 3.91
C LEU A 191 6.27 -0.89 4.60
N PRO A 192 6.63 -2.05 4.05
CA PRO A 192 6.44 -3.33 4.71
C PRO A 192 7.07 -3.35 6.09
N LEU A 193 6.30 -3.71 7.11
CA LEU A 193 6.73 -3.66 8.50
C LEU A 193 6.33 -4.93 9.24
N CYS A 194 7.28 -5.48 10.01
CA CYS A 194 7.06 -6.64 10.87
C CYS A 194 7.46 -6.35 12.30
N ILE A 195 6.47 -6.18 13.20
CA ILE A 195 6.74 -6.04 14.62
C ILE A 195 6.90 -7.44 15.23
N ASN A 196 8.08 -7.77 15.67
CA ASN A 196 8.39 -9.04 16.33
C ASN A 196 9.68 -8.93 17.14
N ASP A 197 9.66 -9.38 18.39
CA ASP A 197 10.85 -9.37 19.27
C ASP A 197 11.94 -10.33 18.76
N SER A 198 11.56 -11.33 17.96
CA SER A 198 12.53 -12.21 17.29
C SER A 198 12.94 -11.64 15.93
N GLU A 199 14.18 -11.15 15.86
CA GLU A 199 14.76 -10.65 14.62
C GLU A 199 14.69 -11.66 13.47
N LYS A 200 14.94 -12.94 13.75
CA LYS A 200 14.85 -14.03 12.78
C LYS A 200 13.44 -14.17 12.20
N LYS A 201 12.40 -14.07 13.04
CA LYS A 201 11.00 -14.13 12.59
C LYS A 201 10.65 -12.90 11.76
N GLY A 202 11.05 -11.71 12.19
CA GLY A 202 10.85 -10.46 11.45
C GLY A 202 11.47 -10.49 10.06
N ARG A 203 12.75 -10.87 9.95
CA ARG A 203 13.45 -11.05 8.67
C ARG A 203 12.73 -12.05 7.76
N ASN A 204 12.34 -13.19 8.29
CA ASN A 204 11.66 -14.23 7.50
C ASN A 204 10.29 -13.75 6.98
N SER A 205 9.53 -13.01 7.77
CA SER A 205 8.27 -12.44 7.33
C SER A 205 8.46 -11.47 6.17
N LEU A 206 9.44 -10.57 6.26
CA LEU A 206 9.77 -9.65 5.16
C LEU A 206 10.31 -10.37 3.93
N ARG A 207 11.13 -11.44 4.08
CA ARG A 207 11.54 -12.28 2.95
C ARG A 207 10.34 -12.85 2.20
N MET A 208 9.36 -13.36 2.93
CA MET A 208 8.14 -13.91 2.34
C MET A 208 7.33 -12.84 1.60
N THR A 209 7.18 -11.65 2.18
CA THR A 209 6.49 -10.52 1.55
C THR A 209 7.21 -10.10 0.27
N ILE A 210 8.50 -9.82 0.32
CA ILE A 210 9.30 -9.42 -0.85
C ILE A 210 9.21 -10.49 -1.95
N ALA A 211 9.44 -11.76 -1.60
CA ALA A 211 9.38 -12.86 -2.56
C ALA A 211 8.00 -13.02 -3.22
N ASN A 212 6.92 -12.81 -2.45
CA ASN A 212 5.56 -12.88 -2.97
C ASN A 212 5.30 -11.82 -4.04
N TYR A 213 5.62 -10.57 -3.74
CA TYR A 213 5.37 -9.46 -4.69
C TYR A 213 6.31 -9.49 -5.90
N VAL A 214 7.61 -9.70 -5.68
CA VAL A 214 8.62 -9.75 -6.75
C VAL A 214 8.43 -11.00 -7.62
N GLY A 215 8.14 -12.13 -7.00
CA GLY A 215 7.93 -13.40 -7.71
C GLY A 215 6.67 -13.40 -8.56
N ALA A 216 5.55 -12.98 -7.99
CA ALA A 216 4.24 -13.04 -8.63
C ALA A 216 4.00 -11.93 -9.67
N ASN A 217 4.68 -10.78 -9.57
CA ASN A 217 4.38 -9.61 -10.41
C ASN A 217 5.65 -8.90 -10.88
N GLU A 218 5.90 -8.98 -12.19
CA GLU A 218 7.07 -8.38 -12.83
C GLU A 218 7.17 -6.85 -12.71
N PHE A 219 6.06 -6.16 -12.44
CA PHE A 219 6.08 -4.70 -12.28
C PHE A 219 6.96 -4.26 -11.11
N TYR A 220 7.14 -5.09 -10.08
CA TYR A 220 8.05 -4.83 -8.97
C TYR A 220 9.54 -5.05 -9.33
N SER A 221 9.83 -5.75 -10.42
CA SER A 221 11.21 -6.03 -10.82
C SER A 221 11.99 -4.78 -11.20
N ARG A 222 11.45 -3.96 -12.10
CA ARG A 222 12.14 -2.77 -12.63
C ARG A 222 12.64 -1.77 -11.58
N PRO A 223 11.85 -1.36 -10.58
CA PRO A 223 12.36 -0.51 -9.50
C PRO A 223 13.52 -1.14 -8.73
N LEU A 224 13.46 -2.44 -8.47
CA LEU A 224 14.50 -3.17 -7.76
C LEU A 224 15.77 -3.36 -8.61
N GLU A 225 15.61 -3.65 -9.88
CA GLU A 225 16.74 -3.75 -10.83
C GLU A 225 17.51 -2.43 -10.92
N ARG A 226 16.80 -1.28 -11.00
CA ARG A 226 17.43 0.05 -10.96
C ARG A 226 18.11 0.35 -9.61
N ALA A 227 17.62 -0.22 -8.53
CA ALA A 227 18.23 -0.11 -7.20
C ALA A 227 19.42 -1.08 -7.01
N GLY A 228 19.82 -1.83 -8.05
CA GLY A 228 21.00 -2.69 -8.05
C GLY A 228 20.73 -4.15 -7.67
N PHE A 229 19.48 -4.62 -7.73
CA PHE A 229 19.09 -6.00 -7.39
C PHE A 229 18.76 -6.85 -8.62
N VAL A 230 19.46 -6.66 -9.74
CA VAL A 230 19.18 -7.34 -11.02
C VAL A 230 19.25 -8.88 -10.90
N ASN A 231 20.31 -9.38 -10.27
CA ASN A 231 20.52 -10.82 -10.13
C ASN A 231 19.53 -11.44 -9.11
N GLU A 232 19.34 -10.77 -7.99
CA GLU A 232 18.40 -11.20 -6.94
C GLU A 232 16.98 -11.33 -7.49
N VAL A 233 16.51 -10.31 -8.22
CA VAL A 233 15.19 -10.33 -8.87
C VAL A 233 15.04 -11.52 -9.81
N LYS A 234 16.02 -11.79 -10.68
CA LYS A 234 16.00 -12.92 -11.59
C LYS A 234 15.90 -14.26 -10.84
N ILE A 235 16.71 -14.41 -9.79
CA ILE A 235 16.76 -15.64 -8.98
C ILE A 235 15.45 -15.82 -8.21
N ILE A 236 14.93 -14.78 -7.59
CA ILE A 236 13.66 -14.82 -6.85
C ILE A 236 12.52 -15.22 -7.78
N ARG A 237 12.39 -14.57 -8.94
CA ARG A 237 11.34 -14.87 -9.91
C ARG A 237 11.42 -16.30 -10.44
N LYS A 238 12.62 -16.77 -10.82
CA LYS A 238 12.85 -18.16 -11.25
C LYS A 238 12.41 -19.14 -10.16
N ASN A 239 12.84 -18.94 -8.92
CA ASN A 239 12.49 -19.84 -7.81
C ASN A 239 11.00 -19.80 -7.48
N PHE A 240 10.36 -18.63 -7.56
CA PHE A 240 8.91 -18.49 -7.35
C PHE A 240 8.10 -19.32 -8.36
N LEU A 241 8.45 -19.21 -9.64
CA LEU A 241 7.74 -19.89 -10.72
C LEU A 241 7.99 -21.42 -10.72
N THR A 242 9.18 -21.85 -10.33
CA THR A 242 9.57 -23.28 -10.38
C THR A 242 9.24 -24.02 -9.09
N TYR A 243 9.49 -23.41 -7.93
CA TYR A 243 9.46 -24.09 -6.63
C TYR A 243 8.53 -23.41 -5.62
N GLY A 244 7.88 -22.31 -6.00
CA GLY A 244 6.93 -21.59 -5.18
C GLY A 244 7.55 -20.57 -4.19
N LEU A 245 6.66 -19.99 -3.38
CA LEU A 245 6.98 -18.85 -2.52
C LEU A 245 8.10 -19.11 -1.51
N THR A 246 8.12 -20.28 -0.85
CA THR A 246 9.12 -20.57 0.18
C THR A 246 10.53 -20.66 -0.41
N ALA A 247 10.69 -21.25 -1.59
CA ALA A 247 11.97 -21.32 -2.28
C ALA A 247 12.45 -19.93 -2.75
N ALA A 248 11.52 -19.11 -3.24
CA ALA A 248 11.81 -17.74 -3.62
C ALA A 248 12.22 -16.87 -2.40
N ALA A 249 11.54 -17.01 -1.27
CA ALA A 249 11.85 -16.29 -0.04
C ALA A 249 13.27 -16.58 0.48
N ALA A 250 13.75 -17.82 0.33
CA ALA A 250 15.12 -18.18 0.68
C ALA A 250 16.20 -17.48 -0.19
N LYS A 251 15.79 -16.84 -1.30
CA LYS A 251 16.69 -16.09 -2.21
C LYS A 251 16.65 -14.57 -1.98
N VAL A 252 15.78 -14.09 -1.11
CA VAL A 252 15.75 -12.68 -0.71
C VAL A 252 16.93 -12.43 0.23
N THR A 253 17.81 -11.49 -0.15
CA THR A 253 19.01 -11.15 0.62
C THR A 253 18.68 -10.20 1.78
N ASP A 254 19.54 -10.16 2.78
CA ASP A 254 19.39 -9.23 3.90
C ASP A 254 19.42 -7.78 3.44
N ARG A 255 20.27 -7.44 2.47
CA ARG A 255 20.32 -6.12 1.84
C ARG A 255 18.97 -5.73 1.23
N MET A 256 18.23 -6.66 0.60
CA MET A 256 16.89 -6.37 0.10
C MET A 256 15.91 -6.07 1.23
N ILE A 257 15.99 -6.82 2.35
CA ILE A 257 15.12 -6.61 3.50
C ILE A 257 15.34 -5.21 4.09
N GLU A 258 16.59 -4.84 4.31
CA GLU A 258 16.98 -3.54 4.90
C GLU A 258 16.56 -2.33 4.05
N VAL A 259 16.51 -2.51 2.73
CA VAL A 259 16.12 -1.45 1.79
C VAL A 259 14.61 -1.35 1.58
N LEU A 260 13.87 -2.45 1.79
CA LEU A 260 12.45 -2.58 1.41
C LEU A 260 11.48 -2.62 2.58
N GLY A 261 11.96 -2.80 3.80
CA GLY A 261 11.06 -2.94 4.94
C GLY A 261 11.75 -2.68 6.27
N VAL A 262 10.94 -2.68 7.33
CA VAL A 262 11.39 -2.49 8.72
C VAL A 262 10.91 -3.67 9.56
N PHE A 263 11.74 -4.14 10.48
CA PHE A 263 11.38 -5.20 11.42
C PHE A 263 12.10 -5.00 12.76
N GLY A 264 11.48 -5.52 13.80
CA GLY A 264 12.00 -5.46 15.16
C GLY A 264 10.88 -5.30 16.17
N ASP A 265 11.27 -4.93 17.41
CA ASP A 265 10.32 -4.49 18.42
C ASP A 265 9.61 -3.18 18.01
N PRO A 266 8.54 -2.77 18.72
CA PRO A 266 7.82 -1.55 18.36
C PRO A 266 8.69 -0.30 18.28
N ALA A 267 9.65 -0.10 19.19
CA ALA A 267 10.51 1.09 19.22
C ALA A 267 11.47 1.12 18.03
N LYS A 268 12.07 -0.01 17.66
CA LYS A 268 12.90 -0.14 16.47
C LYS A 268 12.08 0.12 15.19
N CYS A 269 10.83 -0.31 15.16
CA CYS A 269 9.93 -0.07 14.03
C CYS A 269 9.57 1.41 13.90
N VAL A 270 9.31 2.13 14.99
CA VAL A 270 9.09 3.59 15.00
C VAL A 270 10.33 4.31 14.45
N THR A 271 11.52 3.98 14.96
CA THR A 271 12.78 4.55 14.47
C THR A 271 12.95 4.33 12.97
N GLY A 272 12.73 3.10 12.48
CA GLY A 272 12.87 2.78 11.05
C GLY A 272 11.90 3.55 10.13
N ILE A 273 10.66 3.79 10.57
CA ILE A 273 9.69 4.63 9.84
C ILE A 273 10.18 6.08 9.78
N ASN A 274 10.64 6.64 10.91
CA ASN A 274 11.13 8.03 10.97
C ASN A 274 12.37 8.21 10.08
N GLU A 275 13.34 7.32 10.18
CA GLU A 275 14.53 7.33 9.32
C GLU A 275 14.19 7.22 7.84
N PHE A 276 13.25 6.36 7.44
CA PHE A 276 12.79 6.26 6.06
C PHE A 276 12.15 7.57 5.59
N SER A 277 11.31 8.19 6.42
CA SER A 277 10.70 9.49 6.16
C SER A 277 11.77 10.57 5.95
N GLU A 278 12.72 10.68 6.86
CA GLU A 278 13.82 11.65 6.78
C GLU A 278 14.68 11.44 5.54
N ARG A 279 15.16 10.21 5.30
CA ARG A 279 16.01 9.90 4.15
C ARG A 279 15.31 10.11 2.82
N THR A 280 14.01 9.84 2.71
CA THR A 280 13.24 10.04 1.46
C THR A 280 12.72 11.45 1.28
N GLY A 281 12.56 12.21 2.36
CA GLY A 281 11.87 13.49 2.39
C GLY A 281 10.35 13.38 2.19
N LEU A 282 9.78 12.20 2.47
CA LEU A 282 8.34 11.99 2.43
C LEU A 282 7.70 12.60 3.67
N LYS A 283 6.55 13.27 3.46
CA LYS A 283 5.73 13.79 4.55
C LYS A 283 4.77 12.74 5.12
N THR A 284 4.49 11.68 4.38
CA THR A 284 3.55 10.64 4.79
C THR A 284 4.12 9.25 4.54
N VAL A 285 4.27 8.48 5.61
CA VAL A 285 4.68 7.08 5.56
C VAL A 285 3.61 6.22 6.23
N VAL A 286 3.30 5.09 5.62
CA VAL A 286 2.31 4.13 6.12
C VAL A 286 3.02 2.82 6.44
N ALA A 287 2.86 2.34 7.66
CA ALA A 287 3.35 1.02 8.06
C ALA A 287 2.42 -0.07 7.50
N GLY A 288 2.93 -0.89 6.60
CA GLY A 288 2.18 -1.96 5.94
C GLY A 288 2.41 -3.31 6.61
N PHE A 289 1.36 -3.89 7.18
CA PHE A 289 1.38 -5.19 7.85
C PHE A 289 0.91 -6.34 6.92
N ASP A 290 1.23 -6.28 5.64
CA ASP A 290 0.93 -7.36 4.69
C ASP A 290 1.95 -8.48 4.76
N LEU A 291 1.89 -9.25 5.83
CA LEU A 291 2.84 -10.31 6.13
C LEU A 291 2.22 -11.68 5.90
N PRO A 292 2.73 -12.50 4.96
CA PRO A 292 2.30 -13.87 4.81
C PRO A 292 2.51 -14.65 6.12
N ARG A 293 1.49 -15.42 6.53
CA ARG A 293 1.47 -16.19 7.78
C ARG A 293 1.50 -15.35 9.06
N GLN A 294 1.12 -14.08 9.01
CA GLN A 294 0.92 -13.27 10.21
C GLN A 294 -0.23 -13.83 11.03
N GLU A 295 0.00 -14.00 12.33
CA GLU A 295 -1.05 -14.28 13.29
C GLU A 295 -1.66 -12.97 13.80
N TYR A 296 -2.93 -12.72 13.47
CA TYR A 296 -3.67 -11.53 13.90
C TYR A 296 -4.31 -11.73 15.28
N ASN A 297 -3.49 -12.13 16.25
CA ASN A 297 -3.90 -12.40 17.62
C ASN A 297 -3.84 -11.14 18.52
N LYS A 298 -4.10 -11.34 19.84
CA LYS A 298 -4.06 -10.24 20.81
C LYS A 298 -2.67 -9.61 20.95
N GLU A 299 -1.61 -10.40 20.83
CA GLU A 299 -0.21 -9.92 20.89
C GLU A 299 0.10 -9.00 19.71
N PHE A 300 -0.29 -9.40 18.51
CA PHE A 300 -0.16 -8.56 17.30
C PHE A 300 -0.84 -7.20 17.49
N LEU A 301 -2.09 -7.17 17.96
CA LEU A 301 -2.81 -5.91 18.21
C LEU A 301 -2.15 -5.05 19.29
N LYS A 302 -1.66 -5.66 20.37
CA LYS A 302 -0.88 -4.97 21.40
C LYS A 302 0.41 -4.36 20.85
N ASN A 303 1.08 -5.06 19.93
CA ASN A 303 2.27 -4.55 19.26
C ASN A 303 1.96 -3.39 18.31
N ILE A 304 0.84 -3.44 17.57
CA ILE A 304 0.36 -2.27 16.79
C ILE A 304 0.08 -1.09 17.72
N GLU A 305 -0.58 -1.29 18.86
CA GLU A 305 -0.87 -0.23 19.81
C GLU A 305 0.41 0.42 20.35
N LYS A 306 1.39 -0.39 20.79
CA LYS A 306 2.71 0.12 21.22
C LYS A 306 3.47 0.85 20.11
N PHE A 307 3.43 0.35 18.88
CA PHE A 307 4.02 1.02 17.73
C PHE A 307 3.36 2.36 17.49
N SER A 308 2.03 2.38 17.43
CA SER A 308 1.26 3.58 17.14
C SER A 308 1.42 4.66 18.22
N SER A 309 1.59 4.29 19.48
CA SER A 309 1.85 5.24 20.59
C SER A 309 3.25 5.86 20.57
N GLY A 310 4.12 5.44 19.66
CA GLY A 310 5.47 5.97 19.50
C GLY A 310 5.55 7.20 18.60
N PHE A 311 4.42 7.67 18.04
CA PHE A 311 4.31 8.85 17.21
C PHE A 311 3.46 9.94 17.85
#